data_fff737d592b32a1f16985765c028bc7e
#
_entry.id   fff737d592b32a1f16985765c028bc7e
#
_cell.length_a   1.000
_cell.length_b   1.000
_cell.length_c   1.000
_cell.angle_alpha   90.00
_cell.angle_beta   90.00
_cell.angle_gamma   90.00
#
_symmetry.space_group_name_H-M   'P 1'
#
loop_
_entity.id
_entity.type
_entity.pdbx_description
1 polymer ?
#
loop_
_entity_poly.entity_id
_entity_poly.type
_entity_poly.pdbx_seq_one_letter_code
_entity_poly.pdbx_strand_id
1 'polypeptide(L)'
;MPLALSGWGVCSVCTRALEWRIGTCPQCGLPATNPSLPCGRCLKKSPPWSALVAVDDYVPPLNRLIHALKFSGQSSLAQPLSRLLLLAVLQARRHRALPKIDMVVNVPLYRRRHWRRGYNQSDLLCRPLARWLGCRYEARALTRVHATAIQHQLSARLRKRNLKNAFRLELPVDGLHIAIVDDVVTTGSTVAELSRLLLRSGAASVQVWCLCRTL
;
A
#
# COMPACT_ATOMS: atom_id res chain seq x y z
N MET A 1 11.05 0.03 26.35
CA MET A 1 10.91 1.41 25.83
C MET A 1 9.49 1.88 26.08
N PRO A 2 9.28 3.11 26.60
CA PRO A 2 7.94 3.62 26.84
C PRO A 2 7.18 3.82 25.53
N LEU A 3 5.90 3.46 25.51
CA LEU A 3 5.01 3.73 24.40
C LEU A 3 4.64 5.22 24.38
N ALA A 4 4.52 5.83 23.19
CA ALA A 4 4.14 7.24 23.05
C ALA A 4 2.76 7.51 23.66
N LEU A 5 1.85 6.55 23.52
CA LEU A 5 0.54 6.50 24.15
C LEU A 5 0.22 5.04 24.48
N SER A 6 -0.41 4.77 25.61
CA SER A 6 -0.88 3.43 25.94
C SER A 6 -1.81 2.91 24.82
N GLY A 7 -1.52 1.73 24.30
CA GLY A 7 -2.28 1.12 23.22
C GLY A 7 -1.89 1.52 21.77
N TRP A 8 -0.90 2.41 21.54
CA TRP A 8 -0.44 2.73 20.18
C TRP A 8 0.48 1.66 19.59
N GLY A 9 1.18 0.90 20.44
CA GLY A 9 2.04 -0.20 20.01
C GLY A 9 3.37 0.23 19.35
N VAL A 10 3.62 1.53 19.19
CA VAL A 10 4.88 2.10 18.71
C VAL A 10 5.39 3.08 19.74
N CYS A 11 6.65 2.92 20.17
CA CYS A 11 7.23 3.81 21.18
C CYS A 11 7.53 5.21 20.63
N SER A 12 7.64 6.19 21.54
CA SER A 12 7.89 7.59 21.18
C SER A 12 9.21 7.79 20.39
N VAL A 13 10.22 6.96 20.64
CA VAL A 13 11.49 7.01 19.90
C VAL A 13 11.28 6.58 18.46
N CYS A 14 10.59 5.45 18.23
CA CYS A 14 10.28 5.00 16.88
C CYS A 14 9.37 5.98 16.13
N THR A 15 8.38 6.57 16.82
CA THR A 15 7.49 7.56 16.20
C THR A 15 8.24 8.83 15.78
N ARG A 16 9.19 9.30 16.61
CA ARG A 16 10.03 10.47 16.29
C ARG A 16 11.05 10.19 15.20
N ALA A 17 11.52 8.94 15.10
CA ALA A 17 12.45 8.53 14.05
C ALA A 17 11.80 8.35 12.67
N LEU A 18 10.47 8.42 12.58
CA LEU A 18 9.76 8.46 11.29
C LEU A 18 9.82 9.88 10.76
N GLU A 19 10.51 10.06 9.67
CA GLU A 19 10.60 11.32 8.93
C GLU A 19 9.35 11.54 8.09
N TRP A 20 8.18 11.61 8.70
CA TRP A 20 6.91 11.81 7.99
C TRP A 20 7.11 12.52 6.67
N ARG A 21 7.04 11.80 5.56
CA ARG A 21 7.48 12.22 4.23
C ARG A 21 6.91 13.57 3.82
N ILE A 22 7.72 14.61 3.99
CA ILE A 22 7.48 15.96 3.48
C ILE A 22 8.17 16.04 2.12
N GLY A 23 7.49 16.59 1.11
CA GLY A 23 8.10 16.78 -0.21
C GLY A 23 8.09 15.54 -1.10
N THR A 24 6.99 14.81 -1.14
CA THR A 24 6.82 13.67 -2.06
C THR A 24 5.82 13.95 -3.17
N CYS A 25 6.08 13.39 -4.34
CA CYS A 25 5.15 13.44 -5.47
C CYS A 25 3.79 12.86 -5.09
N PRO A 26 2.68 13.61 -5.31
CA PRO A 26 1.35 13.16 -4.93
C PRO A 26 0.92 11.87 -5.65
N GLN A 27 1.41 11.62 -6.85
CA GLN A 27 1.04 10.45 -7.63
C GLN A 27 1.89 9.22 -7.32
N CYS A 28 3.23 9.32 -7.23
CA CYS A 28 4.07 8.13 -7.09
C CYS A 28 4.71 7.96 -5.71
N GLY A 29 4.57 8.94 -4.80
CA GLY A 29 5.11 8.89 -3.44
C GLY A 29 6.66 8.95 -3.38
N LEU A 30 7.35 9.22 -4.47
CA LEU A 30 8.81 9.41 -4.48
C LEU A 30 9.16 10.87 -4.13
N PRO A 31 10.37 11.14 -3.62
CA PRO A 31 10.81 12.51 -3.35
C PRO A 31 10.59 13.44 -4.55
N ALA A 32 10.10 14.62 -4.29
CA ALA A 32 9.82 15.65 -5.30
C ALA A 32 10.09 17.04 -4.73
N THR A 33 10.59 17.94 -5.54
CA THR A 33 10.84 19.34 -5.16
C THR A 33 9.55 20.10 -4.86
N ASN A 34 8.47 19.75 -5.57
CA ASN A 34 7.14 20.32 -5.31
C ASN A 34 6.15 19.19 -4.95
N PRO A 35 5.69 19.11 -3.69
CA PRO A 35 4.77 18.06 -3.24
C PRO A 35 3.33 18.25 -3.70
N SER A 36 3.00 19.41 -4.28
CA SER A 36 1.67 19.70 -4.81
C SER A 36 1.50 19.27 -6.27
N LEU A 37 2.60 19.02 -6.99
CA LEU A 37 2.59 18.70 -8.42
C LEU A 37 3.19 17.29 -8.68
N PRO A 38 2.73 16.62 -9.75
CA PRO A 38 3.36 15.39 -10.21
C PRO A 38 4.84 15.61 -10.57
N CYS A 39 5.71 14.69 -10.18
CA CYS A 39 7.13 14.77 -10.54
C CYS A 39 7.35 14.50 -12.05
N GLY A 40 8.54 14.85 -12.56
CA GLY A 40 8.85 14.67 -13.98
C GLY A 40 8.67 13.25 -14.53
N ARG A 41 8.81 12.21 -13.69
CA ARG A 41 8.48 10.82 -14.08
C ARG A 41 6.99 10.63 -14.31
N CYS A 42 6.16 11.20 -13.43
CA CYS A 42 4.70 11.09 -13.52
C CYS A 42 4.14 11.96 -14.64
N LEU A 43 4.74 13.11 -14.93
CA LEU A 43 4.39 13.93 -16.10
C LEU A 43 4.66 13.18 -17.41
N LYS A 44 5.80 12.50 -17.51
CA LYS A 44 6.14 11.69 -18.72
C LYS A 44 5.27 10.43 -18.82
N LYS A 45 4.93 9.81 -17.70
CA LYS A 45 4.16 8.57 -17.65
C LYS A 45 3.40 8.47 -16.34
N SER A 46 2.16 8.93 -16.35
CA SER A 46 1.26 8.85 -15.21
C SER A 46 1.03 7.40 -14.78
N PRO A 47 1.08 7.12 -13.45
CA PRO A 47 0.62 5.84 -12.93
C PRO A 47 -0.90 5.71 -13.11
N PRO A 48 -1.45 4.48 -13.09
CA PRO A 48 -2.89 4.26 -13.27
C PRO A 48 -3.72 4.58 -12.01
N TRP A 49 -3.11 4.94 -10.91
CA TRP A 49 -3.79 5.40 -9.68
C TRP A 49 -3.73 6.91 -9.55
N SER A 50 -4.67 7.50 -8.81
CA SER A 50 -4.77 8.94 -8.61
C SER A 50 -3.76 9.48 -7.59
N ALA A 51 -3.46 8.70 -6.55
CA ALA A 51 -2.53 9.08 -5.50
C ALA A 51 -1.82 7.87 -4.89
N LEU A 52 -0.59 8.08 -4.42
CA LEU A 52 0.12 7.13 -3.57
C LEU A 52 0.46 7.80 -2.24
N VAL A 53 0.06 7.16 -1.15
CA VAL A 53 0.38 7.55 0.23
C VAL A 53 1.28 6.50 0.85
N ALA A 54 2.42 6.92 1.35
CA ALA A 54 3.36 6.08 2.08
C ALA A 54 3.67 6.71 3.44
N VAL A 55 3.93 5.88 4.44
CA VAL A 55 4.37 6.38 5.75
C VAL A 55 5.79 6.92 5.64
N ASP A 56 6.71 6.11 5.09
CA ASP A 56 8.13 6.49 4.99
C ASP A 56 8.89 5.71 3.92
N ASP A 57 10.19 5.92 3.81
CA ASP A 57 11.13 5.10 3.06
C ASP A 57 11.34 3.73 3.74
N TYR A 58 11.93 2.79 3.01
CA TYR A 58 12.26 1.46 3.55
C TYR A 58 13.56 1.50 4.35
N VAL A 59 13.58 2.29 5.43
CA VAL A 59 14.72 2.52 6.33
C VAL A 59 14.35 2.19 7.78
N PRO A 60 15.32 2.00 8.70
CA PRO A 60 15.00 1.86 10.12
C PRO A 60 14.25 3.10 10.66
N PRO A 61 13.28 2.89 11.57
CA PRO A 61 12.87 1.63 12.19
C PRO A 61 11.84 0.83 11.38
N LEU A 62 11.21 1.41 10.37
CA LEU A 62 10.02 0.88 9.70
C LEU A 62 10.31 -0.42 8.93
N ASN A 63 11.47 -0.52 8.28
CA ASN A 63 11.87 -1.75 7.58
C ASN A 63 12.01 -2.95 8.54
N ARG A 64 12.51 -2.74 9.78
CA ARG A 64 12.63 -3.79 10.81
C ARG A 64 11.26 -4.25 11.28
N LEU A 65 10.33 -3.33 11.50
CA LEU A 65 8.95 -3.62 11.90
C LEU A 65 8.21 -4.40 10.79
N ILE A 66 8.37 -4.00 9.54
CA ILE A 66 7.80 -4.71 8.39
C ILE A 66 8.43 -6.10 8.25
N HIS A 67 9.73 -6.24 8.47
CA HIS A 67 10.40 -7.54 8.45
C HIS A 67 9.85 -8.46 9.55
N ALA A 68 9.69 -7.96 10.77
CA ALA A 68 9.13 -8.71 11.89
C ALA A 68 7.67 -9.13 11.61
N LEU A 69 6.85 -8.24 11.03
CA LEU A 69 5.50 -8.57 10.55
C LEU A 69 5.53 -9.64 9.46
N LYS A 70 6.52 -9.66 8.55
CA LYS A 70 6.59 -10.60 7.42
C LYS A 70 7.13 -11.98 7.77
N PHE A 71 8.11 -12.04 8.66
CA PHE A 71 8.96 -13.24 8.79
C PHE A 71 9.07 -13.76 10.23
N SER A 72 8.76 -12.95 11.24
CA SER A 72 8.87 -13.36 12.65
C SER A 72 7.51 -13.65 13.30
N GLY A 73 6.43 -13.77 12.52
CA GLY A 73 5.10 -14.09 13.03
C GLY A 73 4.47 -13.02 13.92
N GLN A 74 5.06 -11.83 14.03
CA GLN A 74 4.59 -10.76 14.92
C GLN A 74 3.39 -10.02 14.32
N SER A 75 2.26 -10.71 14.18
CA SER A 75 1.01 -10.13 13.65
C SER A 75 0.44 -8.99 14.51
N SER A 76 0.80 -8.92 15.80
CA SER A 76 0.46 -7.82 16.70
C SER A 76 0.97 -6.45 16.24
N LEU A 77 2.03 -6.42 15.41
CA LEU A 77 2.53 -5.20 14.78
C LEU A 77 1.58 -4.62 13.72
N ALA A 78 0.63 -5.39 13.22
CA ALA A 78 -0.29 -4.93 12.18
C ALA A 78 -1.12 -3.72 12.65
N GLN A 79 -1.64 -3.73 13.88
CA GLN A 79 -2.45 -2.64 14.39
C GLN A 79 -1.68 -1.32 14.54
N PRO A 80 -0.49 -1.27 15.20
CA PRO A 80 0.32 -0.05 15.26
C PRO A 80 0.78 0.44 13.88
N LEU A 81 1.16 -0.46 12.97
CA LEU A 81 1.55 -0.09 11.61
C LEU A 81 0.37 0.47 10.80
N SER A 82 -0.83 -0.09 10.99
CA SER A 82 -2.05 0.47 10.37
C SER A 82 -2.38 1.86 10.90
N ARG A 83 -2.11 2.16 12.17
CA ARG A 83 -2.28 3.51 12.73
C ARG A 83 -1.33 4.52 12.09
N LEU A 84 -0.06 4.14 11.89
CA LEU A 84 0.89 5.00 11.17
C LEU A 84 0.40 5.29 9.75
N LEU A 85 -0.09 4.25 9.06
CA LEU A 85 -0.63 4.41 7.72
C LEU A 85 -1.91 5.27 7.71
N LEU A 86 -2.80 5.10 8.68
CA LEU A 86 -3.98 5.95 8.85
C LEU A 86 -3.59 7.42 8.99
N LEU A 87 -2.61 7.74 9.86
CA LEU A 87 -2.15 9.11 10.06
C LEU A 87 -1.60 9.72 8.77
N ALA A 88 -0.79 8.95 8.01
CA ALA A 88 -0.29 9.39 6.71
C ALA A 88 -1.43 9.65 5.70
N VAL A 89 -2.45 8.80 5.67
CA VAL A 89 -3.64 8.96 4.82
C VAL A 89 -4.44 10.20 5.22
N LEU A 90 -4.69 10.41 6.51
CA LEU A 90 -5.41 11.58 7.00
C LEU A 90 -4.65 12.88 6.71
N GLN A 91 -3.33 12.87 6.87
CA GLN A 91 -2.47 14.00 6.51
C GLN A 91 -2.52 14.28 5.01
N ALA A 92 -2.40 13.24 4.17
CA ALA A 92 -2.51 13.39 2.72
C ALA A 92 -3.88 13.96 2.29
N ARG A 93 -4.97 13.54 2.95
CA ARG A 93 -6.31 14.06 2.68
C ARG A 93 -6.48 15.54 3.06
N ARG A 94 -5.81 16.00 4.12
CA ARG A 94 -5.81 17.43 4.52
C ARG A 94 -5.11 18.32 3.50
N HIS A 95 -4.03 17.84 2.90
CA HIS A 95 -3.20 18.61 1.97
C HIS A 95 -3.55 18.41 0.50
N ARG A 96 -4.32 17.37 0.18
CA ARG A 96 -4.69 17.00 -1.19
C ARG A 96 -6.18 16.70 -1.20
N ALA A 97 -6.92 17.21 -2.16
CA ALA A 97 -8.35 16.92 -2.31
C ALA A 97 -8.60 15.47 -2.75
N LEU A 98 -8.20 14.51 -1.93
CA LEU A 98 -8.40 13.09 -2.22
C LEU A 98 -9.85 12.69 -1.93
N PRO A 99 -10.52 11.96 -2.85
CA PRO A 99 -11.87 11.46 -2.61
C PRO A 99 -11.90 10.54 -1.39
N LYS A 100 -13.05 10.54 -0.70
CA LYS A 100 -13.32 9.56 0.35
C LYS A 100 -13.32 8.16 -0.27
N ILE A 101 -12.76 7.19 0.43
CA ILE A 101 -12.70 5.81 -0.03
C ILE A 101 -13.95 5.05 0.41
N ASP A 102 -14.56 4.35 -0.53
CA ASP A 102 -15.71 3.49 -0.30
C ASP A 102 -15.28 2.08 0.11
N MET A 103 -14.15 1.61 -0.45
CA MET A 103 -13.65 0.27 -0.21
C MET A 103 -12.12 0.21 -0.14
N VAL A 104 -11.63 -0.53 0.84
CA VAL A 104 -10.21 -0.91 0.95
C VAL A 104 -10.04 -2.35 0.47
N VAL A 105 -8.99 -2.61 -0.31
CA VAL A 105 -8.61 -3.95 -0.78
C VAL A 105 -7.12 -4.19 -0.52
N ASN A 106 -6.77 -5.43 -0.22
CA ASN A 106 -5.38 -5.81 -0.02
C ASN A 106 -4.74 -6.29 -1.33
N VAL A 107 -3.42 -6.14 -1.45
CA VAL A 107 -2.65 -6.83 -2.49
C VAL A 107 -2.67 -8.34 -2.21
N PRO A 108 -3.19 -9.18 -3.13
CA PRO A 108 -3.29 -10.62 -2.89
C PRO A 108 -1.92 -11.29 -2.94
N LEU A 109 -1.65 -12.14 -1.95
CA LEU A 109 -0.48 -13.02 -1.95
C LEU A 109 -0.73 -14.24 -2.82
N TYR A 110 0.34 -14.73 -3.46
CA TYR A 110 0.29 -16.02 -4.12
C TYR A 110 0.17 -17.16 -3.09
N ARG A 111 -0.65 -18.19 -3.39
CA ARG A 111 -0.98 -19.32 -2.48
C ARG A 111 0.22 -19.88 -1.70
N ARG A 112 1.34 -20.20 -2.35
CA ARG A 112 2.54 -20.73 -1.66
C ARG A 112 3.12 -19.79 -0.59
N ARG A 113 3.04 -18.48 -0.78
CA ARG A 113 3.50 -17.50 0.22
C ARG A 113 2.52 -17.40 1.39
N HIS A 114 1.24 -17.49 1.10
CA HIS A 114 0.19 -17.53 2.12
C HIS A 114 0.38 -18.75 3.04
N TRP A 115 0.61 -19.93 2.45
CA TRP A 115 0.86 -21.18 3.21
C TRP A 115 2.11 -21.11 4.10
N ARG A 116 3.21 -20.52 3.61
CA ARG A 116 4.45 -20.38 4.39
C ARG A 116 4.37 -19.38 5.53
N ARG A 117 3.50 -18.37 5.42
CA ARG A 117 3.39 -17.27 6.40
C ARG A 117 2.19 -17.39 7.32
N GLY A 118 1.17 -18.16 6.93
CA GLY A 118 -0.09 -18.29 7.66
C GLY A 118 -1.04 -17.10 7.50
N TYR A 119 -0.58 -15.96 7.00
CA TYR A 119 -1.38 -14.74 6.82
C TYR A 119 -0.86 -13.83 5.69
N ASN A 120 -1.72 -12.91 5.26
CA ASN A 120 -1.36 -11.82 4.35
C ASN A 120 -1.17 -10.53 5.16
N GLN A 121 0.01 -9.93 5.10
CA GLN A 121 0.33 -8.71 5.82
C GLN A 121 -0.59 -7.55 5.43
N SER A 122 -0.84 -7.40 4.12
CA SER A 122 -1.72 -6.36 3.61
C SER A 122 -3.16 -6.55 4.09
N ASP A 123 -3.66 -7.80 4.26
CA ASP A 123 -4.96 -8.11 4.87
C ASP A 123 -5.02 -7.61 6.32
N LEU A 124 -3.97 -7.89 7.11
CA LEU A 124 -3.90 -7.45 8.51
C LEU A 124 -3.89 -5.91 8.64
N LEU A 125 -3.30 -5.21 7.67
CA LEU A 125 -3.31 -3.75 7.63
C LEU A 125 -4.68 -3.19 7.23
N CYS A 126 -5.38 -3.84 6.29
CA CYS A 126 -6.66 -3.36 5.77
C CYS A 126 -7.77 -3.33 6.82
N ARG A 127 -7.87 -4.36 7.65
CA ARG A 127 -8.98 -4.52 8.62
C ARG A 127 -9.12 -3.33 9.57
N PRO A 128 -8.08 -2.93 10.31
CA PRO A 128 -8.18 -1.76 11.19
C PRO A 128 -8.36 -0.46 10.41
N LEU A 129 -7.70 -0.30 9.25
CA LEU A 129 -7.85 0.89 8.41
C LEU A 129 -9.30 1.11 7.98
N ALA A 130 -9.94 0.08 7.44
CA ALA A 130 -11.34 0.16 6.99
C ALA A 130 -12.29 0.49 8.15
N ARG A 131 -12.10 -0.14 9.32
CA ARG A 131 -12.87 0.14 10.52
C ARG A 131 -12.75 1.60 10.97
N TRP A 132 -11.54 2.15 11.01
CA TRP A 132 -11.31 3.53 11.45
C TRP A 132 -11.76 4.57 10.43
N LEU A 133 -11.72 4.24 9.15
CA LEU A 133 -12.17 5.12 8.05
C LEU A 133 -13.68 5.01 7.78
N GLY A 134 -14.37 4.03 8.38
CA GLY A 134 -15.78 3.77 8.14
C GLY A 134 -16.09 3.37 6.70
N CYS A 135 -15.21 2.58 6.07
CA CYS A 135 -15.39 2.08 4.70
C CYS A 135 -15.40 0.55 4.64
N ARG A 136 -15.83 -0.02 3.52
CA ARG A 136 -15.85 -1.48 3.33
C ARG A 136 -14.43 -2.04 3.24
N TYR A 137 -14.25 -3.25 3.75
CA TYR A 137 -13.06 -4.06 3.49
C TYR A 137 -13.46 -5.39 2.87
N GLU A 138 -12.89 -5.72 1.73
CA GLU A 138 -13.15 -6.96 1.02
C GLU A 138 -11.85 -7.74 0.77
N ALA A 139 -11.60 -8.70 1.65
CA ALA A 139 -10.37 -9.49 1.64
C ALA A 139 -10.18 -10.33 0.37
N ARG A 140 -11.28 -10.71 -0.26
CA ARG A 140 -11.33 -11.56 -1.45
C ARG A 140 -11.69 -10.81 -2.73
N ALA A 141 -11.75 -9.47 -2.68
CA ALA A 141 -12.04 -8.66 -3.87
C ALA A 141 -11.08 -8.95 -5.02
N LEU A 142 -9.82 -9.17 -4.71
CA LEU A 142 -8.77 -9.44 -5.68
C LEU A 142 -8.12 -10.79 -5.39
N THR A 143 -8.02 -11.63 -6.41
CA THR A 143 -7.32 -12.93 -6.33
C THR A 143 -6.15 -12.98 -7.30
N ARG A 144 -5.11 -13.71 -6.93
CA ARG A 144 -3.96 -13.94 -7.78
C ARG A 144 -4.05 -15.32 -8.42
N VAL A 145 -4.27 -15.34 -9.74
CA VAL A 145 -4.54 -16.58 -10.50
C VAL A 145 -3.26 -17.31 -10.94
N HIS A 146 -2.16 -16.57 -11.18
CA HIS A 146 -0.91 -17.19 -11.63
C HIS A 146 0.27 -16.93 -10.69
N ALA A 147 1.11 -17.96 -10.49
CA ALA A 147 2.42 -17.81 -9.89
C ALA A 147 3.30 -17.01 -10.84
N THR A 148 3.51 -15.74 -10.56
CA THR A 148 4.59 -15.03 -11.22
C THR A 148 5.90 -15.52 -10.62
N ALA A 149 6.76 -16.15 -11.41
CA ALA A 149 8.06 -16.58 -10.97
C ALA A 149 8.85 -15.40 -10.41
N ILE A 150 9.18 -15.49 -9.12
CA ILE A 150 10.08 -14.53 -8.50
C ILE A 150 11.48 -15.08 -8.68
N GLN A 151 12.05 -14.80 -9.80
CA GLN A 151 13.51 -14.81 -9.92
C GLN A 151 13.99 -13.42 -9.51
N HIS A 152 14.82 -13.36 -8.48
CA HIS A 152 15.46 -12.13 -8.00
C HIS A 152 16.27 -11.40 -9.09
N GLN A 153 16.48 -12.02 -10.24
CA GLN A 153 17.25 -11.55 -11.38
C GLN A 153 16.44 -11.05 -12.58
N LEU A 154 15.10 -11.04 -12.53
CA LEU A 154 14.30 -10.56 -13.67
C LEU A 154 14.36 -9.03 -13.78
N SER A 155 14.66 -8.54 -14.99
CA SER A 155 14.58 -7.11 -15.33
C SER A 155 13.16 -6.57 -15.10
N ALA A 156 13.03 -5.24 -14.89
CA ALA A 156 11.75 -4.57 -14.68
C ALA A 156 10.74 -4.84 -15.83
N ARG A 157 11.24 -5.03 -17.07
CA ARG A 157 10.44 -5.34 -18.26
C ARG A 157 9.82 -6.75 -18.21
N LEU A 158 10.57 -7.75 -17.75
CA LEU A 158 10.09 -9.12 -17.58
C LEU A 158 9.10 -9.23 -16.42
N ARG A 159 9.34 -8.51 -15.31
CA ARG A 159 8.38 -8.43 -14.19
C ARG A 159 7.03 -7.87 -14.63
N LYS A 160 7.01 -6.85 -15.50
CA LYS A 160 5.78 -6.26 -16.05
C LYS A 160 5.02 -7.24 -16.95
N ARG A 161 5.70 -8.03 -17.80
CA ARG A 161 5.07 -9.08 -18.64
C ARG A 161 4.46 -10.18 -17.81
N ASN A 162 5.14 -10.62 -16.75
CA ASN A 162 4.68 -11.71 -15.87
C ASN A 162 3.49 -11.33 -14.99
N LEU A 163 3.19 -10.04 -14.80
CA LEU A 163 2.05 -9.57 -14.01
C LEU A 163 0.78 -9.36 -14.85
N LYS A 164 0.90 -9.32 -16.17
CA LYS A 164 -0.27 -9.14 -17.06
C LYS A 164 -1.21 -10.33 -16.88
N ASN A 165 -2.48 -10.06 -16.56
CA ASN A 165 -3.52 -11.06 -16.27
C ASN A 165 -3.22 -11.98 -15.06
N ALA A 166 -2.33 -11.57 -14.16
CA ALA A 166 -2.03 -12.35 -12.95
C ALA A 166 -3.09 -12.22 -11.85
N PHE A 167 -4.03 -11.32 -12.01
CA PHE A 167 -5.06 -11.00 -11.02
C PHE A 167 -6.45 -11.04 -11.62
N ARG A 168 -7.44 -11.40 -10.78
CA ARG A 168 -8.86 -11.39 -11.10
C ARG A 168 -9.60 -10.61 -10.02
N LEU A 169 -10.62 -9.86 -10.44
CA LEU A 169 -11.58 -9.20 -9.59
C LEU A 169 -12.79 -10.14 -9.38
N GLU A 170 -13.24 -10.28 -8.14
CA GLU A 170 -14.28 -11.25 -7.76
C GLU A 170 -15.63 -10.60 -7.42
N LEU A 171 -15.71 -9.25 -7.50
CA LEU A 171 -16.94 -8.52 -7.17
C LEU A 171 -17.05 -7.23 -8.00
N PRO A 172 -18.27 -6.68 -8.18
CA PRO A 172 -18.46 -5.41 -8.87
C PRO A 172 -17.88 -4.24 -8.08
N VAL A 173 -17.32 -3.27 -8.82
CA VAL A 173 -16.66 -2.08 -8.26
C VAL A 173 -17.08 -0.78 -8.95
N ASP A 174 -18.17 -0.83 -9.73
CA ASP A 174 -18.63 0.30 -10.52
C ASP A 174 -18.86 1.54 -9.65
N GLY A 175 -18.29 2.67 -10.07
CA GLY A 175 -18.41 3.95 -9.41
C GLY A 175 -17.69 4.09 -8.08
N LEU A 176 -17.03 3.03 -7.55
CA LEU A 176 -16.39 3.07 -6.24
C LEU A 176 -15.01 3.75 -6.27
N HIS A 177 -14.72 4.51 -5.21
CA HIS A 177 -13.38 4.98 -4.89
C HIS A 177 -12.66 3.93 -4.03
N ILE A 178 -11.58 3.35 -4.53
CA ILE A 178 -10.92 2.18 -3.93
C ILE A 178 -9.51 2.52 -3.47
N ALA A 179 -9.12 2.03 -2.28
CA ALA A 179 -7.73 2.06 -1.83
C ALA A 179 -7.12 0.65 -1.86
N ILE A 180 -6.02 0.50 -2.60
CA ILE A 180 -5.18 -0.70 -2.57
C ILE A 180 -4.14 -0.52 -1.47
N VAL A 181 -4.10 -1.46 -0.52
CA VAL A 181 -3.13 -1.44 0.59
C VAL A 181 -2.06 -2.50 0.37
N ASP A 182 -0.80 -2.10 0.50
CA ASP A 182 0.37 -2.98 0.49
C ASP A 182 1.31 -2.61 1.64
N ASP A 183 2.25 -3.48 1.98
CA ASP A 183 3.27 -3.15 2.98
C ASP A 183 4.43 -2.33 2.37
N VAL A 184 4.94 -2.72 1.19
CA VAL A 184 6.06 -2.04 0.51
C VAL A 184 5.81 -1.95 -0.99
N VAL A 185 5.77 -0.74 -1.49
CA VAL A 185 5.71 -0.49 -2.93
C VAL A 185 7.12 -0.17 -3.43
N THR A 186 7.67 -1.05 -4.28
CA THR A 186 8.98 -0.89 -4.92
C THR A 186 8.82 -0.24 -6.30
N THR A 187 8.83 -0.98 -7.39
CA THR A 187 8.58 -0.46 -8.74
C THR A 187 7.14 -0.01 -8.98
N GLY A 188 6.22 -0.39 -8.11
CA GLY A 188 4.79 -0.17 -8.27
C GLY A 188 4.12 -1.06 -9.33
N SER A 189 4.82 -2.04 -9.91
CA SER A 189 4.27 -2.86 -11.00
C SER A 189 3.04 -3.66 -10.59
N THR A 190 3.01 -4.21 -9.37
CA THR A 190 1.88 -4.98 -8.83
C THR A 190 0.66 -4.09 -8.64
N VAL A 191 0.82 -2.99 -7.92
CA VAL A 191 -0.28 -2.06 -7.68
C VAL A 191 -0.75 -1.38 -8.97
N ALA A 192 0.14 -1.20 -9.97
CA ALA A 192 -0.26 -0.69 -11.28
C ALA A 192 -1.16 -1.66 -12.05
N GLU A 193 -0.88 -2.95 -11.99
CA GLU A 193 -1.73 -3.95 -12.64
C GLU A 193 -3.08 -4.07 -11.95
N LEU A 194 -3.11 -4.08 -10.61
CA LEU A 194 -4.33 -4.07 -9.82
C LEU A 194 -5.16 -2.81 -10.07
N SER A 195 -4.53 -1.63 -10.11
CA SER A 195 -5.22 -0.36 -10.40
C SER A 195 -5.86 -0.37 -11.79
N ARG A 196 -5.13 -0.87 -12.82
CA ARG A 196 -5.71 -1.00 -14.16
C ARG A 196 -6.89 -1.97 -14.20
N LEU A 197 -6.80 -3.09 -13.48
CA LEU A 197 -7.88 -4.04 -13.37
C LEU A 197 -9.13 -3.38 -12.78
N LEU A 198 -9.01 -2.71 -11.63
CA LEU A 198 -10.11 -2.02 -10.96
C LEU A 198 -10.73 -0.93 -11.83
N LEU A 199 -9.91 -0.07 -12.46
CA LEU A 199 -10.40 1.01 -13.32
C LEU A 199 -11.10 0.47 -14.56
N ARG A 200 -10.59 -0.59 -15.19
CA ARG A 200 -11.26 -1.25 -16.33
C ARG A 200 -12.58 -1.92 -15.92
N SER A 201 -12.73 -2.26 -14.66
CA SER A 201 -13.95 -2.84 -14.09
C SER A 201 -14.90 -1.80 -13.51
N GLY A 202 -14.76 -0.52 -13.86
CA GLY A 202 -15.71 0.54 -13.52
C GLY A 202 -15.40 1.34 -12.25
N ALA A 203 -14.30 1.08 -11.53
CA ALA A 203 -13.95 1.89 -10.36
C ALA A 203 -13.76 3.37 -10.75
N ALA A 204 -14.34 4.29 -9.96
CA ALA A 204 -14.25 5.73 -10.20
C ALA A 204 -12.83 6.27 -10.01
N SER A 205 -12.13 5.78 -8.98
CA SER A 205 -10.72 6.10 -8.76
C SER A 205 -10.03 5.03 -7.92
N VAL A 206 -8.70 4.99 -8.03
CA VAL A 206 -7.85 4.10 -7.21
C VAL A 206 -6.79 4.92 -6.52
N GLN A 207 -6.65 4.74 -5.22
CA GLN A 207 -5.51 5.19 -4.42
C GLN A 207 -4.64 4.00 -4.03
N VAL A 208 -3.35 4.23 -3.80
CA VAL A 208 -2.41 3.22 -3.30
C VAL A 208 -1.87 3.68 -1.96
N TRP A 209 -2.01 2.85 -0.94
CA TRP A 209 -1.52 3.12 0.40
C TRP A 209 -0.50 2.06 0.82
N CYS A 210 0.65 2.47 1.34
CA CYS A 210 1.68 1.54 1.77
C CYS A 210 2.45 2.05 3.00
N LEU A 211 3.07 1.13 3.73
CA LEU A 211 3.97 1.53 4.82
C LEU A 211 5.24 2.14 4.26
N CYS A 212 5.83 1.52 3.25
CA CYS A 212 7.06 2.01 2.66
C CYS A 212 6.99 2.14 1.14
N ARG A 213 7.62 3.20 0.65
CA ARG A 213 7.88 3.43 -0.77
C ARG A 213 9.39 3.44 -1.02
N THR A 214 9.90 2.55 -1.87
CA THR A 214 11.32 2.53 -2.23
C THR A 214 11.56 3.14 -3.60
N LEU A 215 12.76 3.66 -3.82
CA LEU A 215 13.25 4.18 -5.10
C LEU A 215 13.47 3.07 -6.14
#